data_1aa25f0c0f65608ac3aa1a6fd3cb0d66
#
_entry.id   1aa25f0c0f65608ac3aa1a6fd3cb0d66
#
_cell.length_a   1.000
_cell.length_b   1.000
_cell.length_c   1.000
_cell.angle_alpha   90.00
_cell.angle_beta   90.00
_cell.angle_gamma   90.00
#
_symmetry.space_group_name_H-M   'P 1'
#
loop_
_entity.id
_entity.type
_entity.pdbx_description
1 polymer ?
#
loop_
_entity_poly.entity_id
_entity_poly.type
_entity_poly.pdbx_seq_one_letter_code
_entity_poly.pdbx_strand_id
1 'polypeptide(L)'
;MSESPERTDPTPEASGGPEATPPPTVEGAAETAAPEAKASGGSAAGLVAAGIFASRIIGLVRDRAIGYFFGVGAFSDVYRLGLRAPNLLQNLLGEGTLSAAFIPIYSRMSEEGREEDAARFAGAVLGLLAVVSFSIALLGVLFADVVVGVLQPGWIGDAARVTSGEIPVNRYDLAVMVVRLAFPMTAILVLSAWALGVLNSHRKFLLSYFAPVAWNVALLVALGVGAYLYLDDPLGIAGDAVPPEALAQLLVALFVGGIVGGVLQLGVQLPSVLRLLRVFRPSVSLKVPGVREGVRAFVPVVLGRGAYQLSGYLDVFLSSFLAAGALAALSNAQTLYLLPISLFGMSVAASELPELSRISRDELSTFLERVRRSLGQILYLVVPTVVGYLAFGYLVVGVLYQTGQFGVEDTWVVYFVLAAYTLGLAATTASRLLQNAFYALDDTKTPARIAIWRVAISAAVGSALMLVFDRLSVFDVVGVGEEASSLQLGAVGLALG
;
A
#
# COMPACT_ATOMS: atom_id res chain seq x y z
N MET A 1 -23.26 61.77 56.06
CA MET A 1 -23.16 60.31 56.21
C MET A 1 -23.85 59.75 54.99
N SER A 2 -23.10 59.54 53.93
CA SER A 2 -23.61 58.92 52.73
C SER A 2 -22.41 58.25 52.04
N GLU A 3 -22.41 56.94 52.09
CA GLU A 3 -21.46 56.09 51.36
C GLU A 3 -21.80 56.07 49.90
N SER A 4 -20.80 56.30 49.08
CA SER A 4 -20.88 56.17 47.61
C SER A 4 -20.44 54.75 47.23
N PRO A 5 -21.04 54.05 46.30
CA PRO A 5 -20.59 52.73 45.85
C PRO A 5 -19.53 52.92 44.75
N GLU A 6 -18.52 52.11 44.89
CA GLU A 6 -17.36 51.89 44.03
C GLU A 6 -17.77 51.35 42.66
N ARG A 7 -17.37 51.99 41.58
CA ARG A 7 -17.48 51.49 40.20
C ARG A 7 -16.37 50.50 39.92
N THR A 8 -16.72 49.26 39.67
CA THR A 8 -15.83 48.27 39.06
C THR A 8 -15.88 48.38 37.56
N ASP A 9 -14.76 48.72 36.92
CA ASP A 9 -14.59 48.66 35.46
C ASP A 9 -14.54 47.20 34.98
N PRO A 10 -15.16 46.86 33.85
CA PRO A 10 -15.01 45.53 33.23
C PRO A 10 -13.68 45.43 32.49
N THR A 11 -12.88 44.47 32.81
CA THR A 11 -11.71 43.99 32.04
C THR A 11 -12.12 43.55 30.64
N PRO A 12 -11.36 43.83 29.56
CA PRO A 12 -11.69 43.42 28.22
C PRO A 12 -11.44 41.90 28.07
N GLU A 13 -12.45 41.20 27.64
CA GLU A 13 -12.37 39.82 27.18
C GLU A 13 -11.34 39.70 26.06
N ALA A 14 -10.34 38.86 26.26
CA ALA A 14 -9.40 38.47 25.24
C ALA A 14 -10.14 37.63 24.15
N SER A 15 -10.20 38.18 22.94
CA SER A 15 -10.68 37.50 21.74
C SER A 15 -9.86 36.26 21.48
N GLY A 16 -10.43 35.09 21.74
CA GLY A 16 -9.90 33.80 21.33
C GLY A 16 -9.84 33.74 19.79
N GLY A 17 -8.64 33.78 19.24
CA GLY A 17 -8.40 33.39 17.83
C GLY A 17 -8.76 31.94 17.62
N PRO A 18 -9.09 31.52 16.40
CA PRO A 18 -9.48 30.14 16.12
C PRO A 18 -8.32 29.22 16.49
N GLU A 19 -8.58 28.30 17.40
CA GLU A 19 -7.71 27.18 17.77
C GLU A 19 -7.32 26.41 16.51
N ALA A 20 -6.04 26.44 16.17
CA ALA A 20 -5.50 25.71 15.03
C ALA A 20 -5.63 24.22 15.36
N THR A 21 -6.55 23.55 14.71
CA THR A 21 -6.66 22.10 14.68
C THR A 21 -5.30 21.52 14.25
N PRO A 22 -4.67 20.60 15.00
CA PRO A 22 -3.42 19.99 14.60
C PRO A 22 -3.59 19.29 13.25
N PRO A 23 -2.58 19.36 12.35
CA PRO A 23 -2.64 18.68 11.06
C PRO A 23 -2.80 17.18 11.27
N PRO A 24 -3.63 16.49 10.44
CA PRO A 24 -3.82 15.06 10.56
C PRO A 24 -2.49 14.33 10.38
N THR A 25 -2.20 13.42 11.31
CA THR A 25 -1.02 12.57 11.32
C THR A 25 -0.89 11.81 10.00
N VAL A 26 0.25 11.98 9.33
CA VAL A 26 0.59 11.26 8.09
C VAL A 26 0.98 9.84 8.49
N GLU A 27 0.01 8.96 8.58
CA GLU A 27 0.24 7.53 8.85
C GLU A 27 0.10 6.69 7.60
N GLY A 28 1.12 5.91 7.40
CA GLY A 28 1.28 4.70 6.62
C GLY A 28 0.27 4.40 5.53
N ALA A 29 0.61 4.77 4.30
CA ALA A 29 -0.02 4.21 3.12
C ALA A 29 0.38 2.74 3.00
N ALA A 30 -0.50 1.86 3.31
CA ALA A 30 -0.67 0.49 2.84
C ALA A 30 -1.48 -0.39 3.81
N GLU A 31 -2.21 0.20 4.73
CA GLU A 31 -3.17 -0.59 5.49
C GLU A 31 -4.38 0.27 5.82
N THR A 32 -5.52 -0.18 5.31
CA THR A 32 -6.82 0.25 5.76
C THR A 32 -6.86 0.15 7.28
N ALA A 33 -6.52 1.25 7.96
CA ALA A 33 -6.87 1.38 9.37
C ALA A 33 -8.39 1.22 9.43
N ALA A 34 -8.85 0.12 9.99
CA ALA A 34 -10.25 -0.02 10.32
C ALA A 34 -10.63 1.22 11.14
N PRO A 35 -11.66 1.99 10.74
CA PRO A 35 -12.14 3.07 11.58
C PRO A 35 -12.44 2.47 12.95
N GLU A 36 -11.93 3.08 14.02
CA GLU A 36 -12.26 2.68 15.39
C GLU A 36 -13.78 2.59 15.49
N ALA A 37 -14.31 1.38 15.41
CA ALA A 37 -15.69 1.12 15.68
C ALA A 37 -15.89 1.35 17.18
N LYS A 38 -16.25 2.58 17.56
CA LYS A 38 -16.87 2.81 18.87
C LYS A 38 -17.90 1.72 19.04
N ALA A 39 -17.71 0.89 20.04
CA ALA A 39 -18.44 -0.33 20.35
C ALA A 39 -19.95 -0.21 20.15
N SER A 40 -20.42 -0.60 18.97
CA SER A 40 -21.81 -0.88 18.70
C SER A 40 -21.90 -2.36 18.28
N GLY A 41 -22.21 -3.23 19.25
CA GLY A 41 -22.58 -4.62 19.05
C GLY A 41 -21.47 -5.51 18.46
N GLY A 42 -21.03 -6.55 19.18
CA GLY A 42 -19.98 -7.49 18.76
C GLY A 42 -20.16 -8.13 17.37
N SER A 43 -21.36 -8.08 16.78
CA SER A 43 -21.66 -8.58 15.43
C SER A 43 -21.09 -7.71 14.29
N ALA A 44 -21.09 -6.37 14.40
CA ALA A 44 -20.60 -5.49 13.37
C ALA A 44 -19.05 -5.53 13.26
N ALA A 45 -18.36 -5.53 14.39
CA ALA A 45 -16.90 -5.69 14.44
C ALA A 45 -16.47 -7.05 13.88
N GLY A 46 -17.21 -8.12 14.18
CA GLY A 46 -16.96 -9.45 13.62
C GLY A 46 -17.12 -9.52 12.11
N LEU A 47 -18.12 -8.84 11.53
CA LEU A 47 -18.33 -8.78 10.08
C LEU A 47 -17.22 -7.99 9.37
N VAL A 48 -16.76 -6.89 9.97
CA VAL A 48 -15.61 -6.11 9.44
C VAL A 48 -14.35 -6.97 9.43
N ALA A 49 -14.05 -7.63 10.57
CA ALA A 49 -12.89 -8.52 10.69
C ALA A 49 -12.96 -9.67 9.67
N ALA A 50 -14.14 -10.28 9.48
CA ALA A 50 -14.34 -11.34 8.49
C ALA A 50 -14.10 -10.85 7.05
N GLY A 51 -14.58 -9.65 6.71
CA GLY A 51 -14.34 -9.04 5.39
C GLY A 51 -12.87 -8.77 5.11
N ILE A 52 -12.16 -8.19 6.07
CA ILE A 52 -10.71 -7.95 5.98
C ILE A 52 -9.96 -9.27 5.84
N PHE A 53 -10.29 -10.26 6.66
CA PHE A 53 -9.66 -11.58 6.64
C PHE A 53 -9.89 -12.30 5.30
N ALA A 54 -11.13 -12.29 4.78
CA ALA A 54 -11.46 -12.85 3.48
C ALA A 54 -10.67 -12.18 2.35
N SER A 55 -10.57 -10.85 2.36
CA SER A 55 -9.77 -10.10 1.37
C SER A 55 -8.28 -10.46 1.43
N ARG A 56 -7.72 -10.66 2.63
CA ARG A 56 -6.32 -11.07 2.81
C ARG A 56 -6.06 -12.50 2.33
N ILE A 57 -6.95 -13.44 2.63
CA ILE A 57 -6.84 -14.83 2.16
C ILE A 57 -6.88 -14.88 0.63
N ILE A 58 -7.87 -14.23 0.01
CA ILE A 58 -7.98 -14.27 -1.45
C ILE A 58 -6.80 -13.56 -2.12
N GLY A 59 -6.25 -12.51 -1.49
CA GLY A 59 -5.01 -11.86 -1.92
C GLY A 59 -3.82 -12.81 -1.89
N LEU A 60 -3.68 -13.61 -0.83
CA LEU A 60 -2.62 -14.62 -0.71
C LEU A 60 -2.78 -15.74 -1.75
N VAL A 61 -4.02 -16.20 -1.99
CA VAL A 61 -4.32 -17.18 -3.04
C VAL A 61 -3.93 -16.64 -4.41
N ARG A 62 -4.23 -15.36 -4.69
CA ARG A 62 -3.78 -14.69 -5.92
C ARG A 62 -2.26 -14.65 -6.02
N ASP A 63 -1.55 -14.23 -4.97
CA ASP A 63 -0.09 -14.14 -4.99
C ASP A 63 0.56 -15.51 -5.16
N ARG A 64 -0.01 -16.56 -4.56
CA ARG A 64 0.40 -17.95 -4.79
C ARG A 64 0.16 -18.40 -6.25
N ALA A 65 -1.00 -18.06 -6.83
CA ALA A 65 -1.33 -18.36 -8.22
C ALA A 65 -0.37 -17.64 -9.19
N ILE A 66 -0.01 -16.39 -8.90
CA ILE A 66 0.99 -15.64 -9.68
C ILE A 66 2.36 -16.30 -9.57
N GLY A 67 2.77 -16.72 -8.36
CA GLY A 67 4.00 -17.51 -8.17
C GLY A 67 3.99 -18.81 -8.95
N TYR A 68 2.83 -19.50 -9.00
CA TYR A 68 2.68 -20.76 -9.74
C TYR A 68 3.00 -20.60 -11.24
N PHE A 69 2.53 -19.52 -11.88
CA PHE A 69 2.72 -19.32 -13.32
C PHE A 69 4.04 -18.60 -13.66
N PHE A 70 4.52 -17.70 -12.83
CA PHE A 70 5.62 -16.79 -13.18
C PHE A 70 6.88 -16.95 -12.34
N GLY A 71 6.85 -17.69 -11.25
CA GLY A 71 7.99 -17.86 -10.33
C GLY A 71 8.54 -16.53 -9.81
N VAL A 72 9.85 -16.47 -9.54
CA VAL A 72 10.64 -15.25 -9.28
C VAL A 72 11.52 -14.98 -10.49
N GLY A 73 11.07 -14.09 -11.39
CA GLY A 73 11.79 -13.83 -12.64
C GLY A 73 11.27 -12.60 -13.36
N ALA A 74 11.63 -12.48 -14.63
CA ALA A 74 11.33 -11.32 -15.48
C ALA A 74 9.82 -10.99 -15.54
N PHE A 75 8.95 -11.99 -15.68
CA PHE A 75 7.50 -11.78 -15.75
C PHE A 75 6.91 -11.30 -14.44
N SER A 76 7.37 -11.87 -13.31
CA SER A 76 6.96 -11.42 -11.97
C SER A 76 7.44 -10.00 -11.67
N ASP A 77 8.63 -9.61 -12.11
CA ASP A 77 9.13 -8.24 -12.02
C ASP A 77 8.20 -7.27 -12.75
N VAL A 78 7.84 -7.59 -14.00
CA VAL A 78 6.90 -6.77 -14.80
C VAL A 78 5.53 -6.70 -14.13
N TYR A 79 5.02 -7.80 -13.59
CA TYR A 79 3.78 -7.82 -12.82
C TYR A 79 3.84 -6.87 -11.62
N ARG A 80 4.91 -6.95 -10.82
CA ARG A 80 5.09 -6.11 -9.63
C ARG A 80 5.21 -4.63 -9.99
N LEU A 81 5.94 -4.31 -11.06
CA LEU A 81 6.02 -2.94 -11.58
C LEU A 81 4.66 -2.43 -12.06
N GLY A 82 3.93 -3.25 -12.82
CA GLY A 82 2.60 -2.91 -13.34
C GLY A 82 1.60 -2.54 -12.24
N LEU A 83 1.65 -3.21 -11.11
CA LEU A 83 0.85 -2.83 -9.94
C LEU A 83 1.40 -1.56 -9.24
N ARG A 84 2.72 -1.44 -9.11
CA ARG A 84 3.35 -0.33 -8.37
C ARG A 84 3.31 0.99 -9.12
N ALA A 85 3.54 0.99 -10.43
CA ALA A 85 3.64 2.24 -11.21
C ALA A 85 2.40 3.15 -11.05
N PRO A 86 1.15 2.66 -11.21
CA PRO A 86 -0.03 3.48 -11.00
C PRO A 86 -0.49 3.56 -9.53
N ASN A 87 0.11 2.80 -8.61
CA ASN A 87 -0.30 2.76 -7.20
C ASN A 87 -0.12 4.13 -6.50
N LEU A 88 0.78 4.98 -7.01
CA LEU A 88 0.90 6.37 -6.59
C LEU A 88 -0.46 7.09 -6.71
N LEU A 89 -1.15 6.89 -7.84
CA LEU A 89 -2.49 7.46 -8.07
C LEU A 89 -3.50 6.96 -7.03
N GLN A 90 -3.52 5.66 -6.76
CA GLN A 90 -4.42 5.07 -5.76
C GLN A 90 -4.12 5.55 -4.34
N ASN A 91 -2.85 5.68 -3.99
CA ASN A 91 -2.44 6.13 -2.65
C ASN A 91 -2.69 7.63 -2.42
N LEU A 92 -2.57 8.44 -3.47
CA LEU A 92 -2.83 9.88 -3.39
C LEU A 92 -4.32 10.23 -3.43
N LEU A 93 -5.10 9.56 -4.28
CA LEU A 93 -6.51 9.89 -4.54
C LEU A 93 -7.49 8.90 -3.91
N GLY A 94 -7.01 7.74 -3.44
CA GLY A 94 -7.84 6.64 -2.96
C GLY A 94 -8.27 6.75 -1.50
N GLU A 95 -8.53 5.61 -0.91
CA GLU A 95 -9.24 5.43 0.35
C GLU A 95 -8.75 6.31 1.51
N GLY A 96 -7.46 6.36 1.76
CA GLY A 96 -6.95 7.07 2.93
C GLY A 96 -7.06 8.60 2.82
N THR A 97 -6.95 9.15 1.62
CA THR A 97 -7.13 10.59 1.39
C THR A 97 -8.61 10.97 1.40
N LEU A 98 -9.45 10.11 0.81
CA LEU A 98 -10.90 10.28 0.86
C LEU A 98 -11.45 10.15 2.28
N SER A 99 -10.95 9.20 3.07
CA SER A 99 -11.36 9.06 4.47
C SER A 99 -11.05 10.31 5.30
N ALA A 100 -9.93 10.98 5.03
CA ALA A 100 -9.55 12.19 5.75
C ALA A 100 -10.30 13.45 5.29
N ALA A 101 -10.60 13.59 3.99
CA ALA A 101 -11.15 14.82 3.42
C ALA A 101 -12.65 14.73 3.08
N PHE A 102 -13.14 13.55 2.67
CA PHE A 102 -14.52 13.37 2.22
C PHE A 102 -15.46 12.97 3.38
N ILE A 103 -15.10 11.92 4.14
CA ILE A 103 -16.00 11.34 5.15
C ILE A 103 -16.45 12.35 6.20
N PRO A 104 -15.58 13.20 6.80
CA PRO A 104 -16.03 14.14 7.83
C PRO A 104 -17.06 15.16 7.33
N ILE A 105 -16.87 15.68 6.10
CA ILE A 105 -17.76 16.68 5.51
C ILE A 105 -19.10 16.04 5.14
N TYR A 106 -19.06 14.86 4.51
CA TYR A 106 -20.24 14.11 4.12
C TYR A 106 -21.08 13.70 5.33
N SER A 107 -20.46 13.12 6.35
CA SER A 107 -21.16 12.67 7.58
C SER A 107 -21.77 13.85 8.33
N ARG A 108 -21.07 14.98 8.46
CA ARG A 108 -21.62 16.21 9.07
C ARG A 108 -22.87 16.69 8.35
N MET A 109 -22.86 16.78 7.01
CA MET A 109 -24.03 17.19 6.23
C MET A 109 -25.20 16.22 6.41
N SER A 110 -24.92 14.91 6.47
CA SER A 110 -25.94 13.89 6.69
C SER A 110 -26.54 13.94 8.11
N GLU A 111 -25.71 14.19 9.13
CA GLU A 111 -26.14 14.33 10.53
C GLU A 111 -26.95 15.62 10.76
N GLU A 112 -26.66 16.69 10.02
CA GLU A 112 -27.44 17.93 10.01
C GLU A 112 -28.78 17.80 9.28
N GLY A 113 -29.12 16.64 8.73
CA GLY A 113 -30.34 16.39 7.95
C GLY A 113 -30.32 16.98 6.54
N ARG A 114 -29.18 17.43 6.05
CA ARG A 114 -28.95 18.01 4.72
C ARG A 114 -28.60 16.93 3.69
N GLU A 115 -29.45 15.89 3.61
CA GLU A 115 -29.18 14.71 2.73
C GLU A 115 -29.02 15.08 1.26
N GLU A 116 -29.75 16.11 0.76
CA GLU A 116 -29.64 16.56 -0.62
C GLU A 116 -28.28 17.23 -0.91
N ASP A 117 -27.79 18.06 0.01
CA ASP A 117 -26.47 18.68 -0.10
C ASP A 117 -25.36 17.64 0.00
N ALA A 118 -25.49 16.67 0.91
CA ALA A 118 -24.56 15.56 1.04
C ALA A 118 -24.49 14.73 -0.27
N ALA A 119 -25.65 14.44 -0.88
CA ALA A 119 -25.70 13.70 -2.15
C ALA A 119 -25.10 14.51 -3.31
N ARG A 120 -25.34 15.82 -3.38
CA ARG A 120 -24.72 16.73 -4.36
C ARG A 120 -23.21 16.83 -4.15
N PHE A 121 -22.77 16.92 -2.89
CA PHE A 121 -21.35 16.92 -2.53
C PHE A 121 -20.68 15.61 -2.97
N ALA A 122 -21.27 14.45 -2.65
CA ALA A 122 -20.74 13.16 -3.07
C ALA A 122 -20.65 13.05 -4.60
N GLY A 123 -21.67 13.52 -5.34
CA GLY A 123 -21.67 13.54 -6.80
C GLY A 123 -20.59 14.46 -7.39
N ALA A 124 -20.35 15.62 -6.77
CA ALA A 124 -19.29 16.54 -7.20
C ALA A 124 -17.89 15.97 -6.92
N VAL A 125 -17.68 15.33 -5.77
CA VAL A 125 -16.42 14.67 -5.46
C VAL A 125 -16.15 13.51 -6.43
N LEU A 126 -17.15 12.66 -6.75
CA LEU A 126 -17.01 11.63 -7.77
C LEU A 126 -16.62 12.22 -9.14
N GLY A 127 -17.31 13.28 -9.58
CA GLY A 127 -17.02 13.90 -10.88
C GLY A 127 -15.61 14.48 -10.95
N LEU A 128 -15.15 15.15 -9.91
CA LEU A 128 -13.78 15.69 -9.81
C LEU A 128 -12.75 14.56 -9.76
N LEU A 129 -12.98 13.53 -8.94
CA LEU A 129 -12.09 12.37 -8.88
C LEU A 129 -12.02 11.64 -10.22
N ALA A 130 -13.15 11.46 -10.91
CA ALA A 130 -13.17 10.84 -12.22
C ALA A 130 -12.34 11.65 -13.23
N VAL A 131 -12.54 12.96 -13.32
CA VAL A 131 -11.76 13.81 -14.23
C VAL A 131 -10.27 13.72 -13.90
N VAL A 132 -9.89 13.88 -12.64
CA VAL A 132 -8.47 13.87 -12.22
C VAL A 132 -7.85 12.48 -12.46
N SER A 133 -8.50 11.41 -11.99
CA SER A 133 -7.93 10.06 -12.09
C SER A 133 -7.83 9.56 -13.53
N PHE A 134 -8.85 9.82 -14.37
CA PHE A 134 -8.78 9.45 -15.78
C PHE A 134 -7.83 10.34 -16.59
N SER A 135 -7.68 11.62 -16.24
CA SER A 135 -6.65 12.47 -16.87
C SER A 135 -5.24 11.97 -16.55
N ILE A 136 -4.96 11.63 -15.28
CA ILE A 136 -3.67 11.06 -14.91
C ILE A 136 -3.48 9.68 -15.54
N ALA A 137 -4.53 8.87 -15.60
CA ALA A 137 -4.47 7.56 -16.27
C ALA A 137 -4.19 7.72 -17.76
N LEU A 138 -4.81 8.67 -18.45
CA LEU A 138 -4.52 8.96 -19.85
C LEU A 138 -3.06 9.41 -20.05
N LEU A 139 -2.55 10.30 -19.21
CA LEU A 139 -1.14 10.67 -19.24
C LEU A 139 -0.22 9.47 -18.97
N GLY A 140 -0.58 8.61 -18.01
CA GLY A 140 0.17 7.38 -17.72
C GLY A 140 0.18 6.39 -18.89
N VAL A 141 -0.91 6.30 -19.65
CA VAL A 141 -0.97 5.48 -20.87
C VAL A 141 -0.13 6.08 -22.00
N LEU A 142 -0.24 7.40 -22.21
CA LEU A 142 0.50 8.10 -23.28
C LEU A 142 2.01 8.14 -23.04
N PHE A 143 2.42 8.27 -21.78
CA PHE A 143 3.83 8.36 -21.36
C PHE A 143 4.29 7.12 -20.60
N ALA A 144 3.71 5.94 -20.87
CA ALA A 144 4.05 4.69 -20.19
C ALA A 144 5.52 4.32 -20.35
N ASP A 145 6.09 4.59 -21.52
CA ASP A 145 7.52 4.42 -21.83
C ASP A 145 8.40 5.28 -20.92
N VAL A 146 8.05 6.57 -20.74
CA VAL A 146 8.75 7.46 -19.81
C VAL A 146 8.61 6.97 -18.37
N VAL A 147 7.40 6.57 -17.95
CA VAL A 147 7.14 6.05 -16.60
C VAL A 147 8.01 4.81 -16.33
N VAL A 148 8.03 3.85 -17.24
CA VAL A 148 8.86 2.65 -17.11
C VAL A 148 10.35 3.01 -17.14
N GLY A 149 10.78 3.88 -18.06
CA GLY A 149 12.18 4.31 -18.17
C GLY A 149 12.69 5.04 -16.93
N VAL A 150 11.85 5.81 -16.24
CA VAL A 150 12.20 6.47 -14.98
C VAL A 150 12.22 5.50 -13.80
N LEU A 151 11.24 4.59 -13.72
CA LEU A 151 11.15 3.65 -12.61
C LEU A 151 12.11 2.47 -12.73
N GLN A 152 12.42 2.05 -13.97
CA GLN A 152 13.25 0.87 -14.28
C GLN A 152 14.28 1.19 -15.36
N PRO A 153 15.21 2.14 -15.15
CA PRO A 153 16.19 2.52 -16.19
C PRO A 153 17.11 1.37 -16.58
N GLY A 154 17.40 0.43 -15.67
CA GLY A 154 18.21 -0.75 -15.95
C GLY A 154 17.60 -1.72 -16.98
N TRP A 155 16.29 -1.61 -17.27
CA TRP A 155 15.60 -2.48 -18.24
C TRP A 155 15.67 -1.94 -19.69
N ILE A 156 16.11 -0.70 -19.90
CA ILE A 156 16.20 -0.10 -21.24
C ILE A 156 17.10 -0.92 -22.18
N GLY A 157 18.12 -1.60 -21.63
CA GLY A 157 19.02 -2.48 -22.36
C GLY A 157 18.56 -3.92 -22.57
N ASP A 158 17.37 -4.30 -22.08
CA ASP A 158 16.92 -5.70 -22.06
C ASP A 158 16.77 -6.32 -23.47
N ALA A 159 16.52 -5.52 -24.53
CA ALA A 159 16.47 -6.02 -25.90
C ALA A 159 17.79 -6.71 -26.32
N ALA A 160 18.93 -6.16 -25.93
CA ALA A 160 20.24 -6.78 -26.19
C ALA A 160 20.44 -8.06 -25.38
N ARG A 161 19.96 -8.09 -24.12
CA ARG A 161 20.04 -9.25 -23.22
C ARG A 161 19.15 -10.40 -23.66
N VAL A 162 18.00 -10.11 -24.28
CA VAL A 162 17.17 -11.15 -24.93
C VAL A 162 17.89 -11.73 -26.14
N THR A 163 18.53 -10.88 -26.97
CA THR A 163 19.25 -11.35 -28.15
C THR A 163 20.47 -12.21 -27.78
N SER A 164 21.11 -11.95 -26.64
CA SER A 164 22.22 -12.77 -26.10
C SER A 164 21.74 -14.06 -25.38
N GLY A 165 20.43 -14.22 -25.18
CA GLY A 165 19.86 -15.36 -24.44
C GLY A 165 19.99 -15.25 -22.92
N GLU A 166 20.38 -14.11 -22.37
CA GLU A 166 20.56 -13.90 -20.93
C GLU A 166 19.21 -13.83 -20.18
N ILE A 167 18.17 -13.25 -20.83
CA ILE A 167 16.82 -13.18 -20.27
C ILE A 167 15.79 -13.63 -21.30
N PRO A 168 14.65 -14.21 -20.85
CA PRO A 168 13.65 -14.79 -21.75
C PRO A 168 12.77 -13.77 -22.46
N VAL A 169 12.67 -12.53 -21.93
CA VAL A 169 11.75 -11.50 -22.44
C VAL A 169 12.31 -10.11 -22.22
N ASN A 170 12.02 -9.19 -23.16
CA ASN A 170 12.29 -7.77 -22.98
C ASN A 170 11.32 -7.21 -21.91
N ARG A 171 11.81 -7.06 -20.66
CA ARG A 171 11.03 -6.55 -19.55
C ARG A 171 10.53 -5.13 -19.78
N TYR A 172 11.34 -4.29 -20.46
CA TYR A 172 10.97 -2.90 -20.74
C TYR A 172 9.71 -2.81 -21.60
N ASP A 173 9.70 -3.47 -22.77
CA ASP A 173 8.58 -3.42 -23.71
C ASP A 173 7.32 -4.03 -23.11
N LEU A 174 7.46 -5.19 -22.43
CA LEU A 174 6.36 -5.84 -21.75
C LEU A 174 5.80 -4.97 -20.61
N ALA A 175 6.70 -4.30 -19.86
CA ALA A 175 6.28 -3.39 -18.78
C ALA A 175 5.54 -2.16 -19.31
N VAL A 176 5.96 -1.57 -20.42
CA VAL A 176 5.23 -0.47 -21.07
C VAL A 176 3.81 -0.91 -21.44
N MET A 177 3.65 -2.11 -22.00
CA MET A 177 2.33 -2.65 -22.33
C MET A 177 1.47 -2.85 -21.08
N VAL A 178 2.02 -3.47 -20.05
CA VAL A 178 1.35 -3.74 -18.78
C VAL A 178 0.97 -2.43 -18.06
N VAL A 179 1.86 -1.46 -18.02
CA VAL A 179 1.61 -0.15 -17.39
C VAL A 179 0.48 0.60 -18.09
N ARG A 180 0.39 0.52 -19.44
CA ARG A 180 -0.74 1.07 -20.20
C ARG A 180 -2.08 0.48 -19.78
N LEU A 181 -2.15 -0.78 -19.40
CA LEU A 181 -3.35 -1.42 -18.88
C LEU A 181 -3.60 -1.11 -17.39
N ALA A 182 -2.53 -0.97 -16.63
CA ALA A 182 -2.61 -0.76 -15.18
C ALA A 182 -3.12 0.64 -14.79
N PHE A 183 -2.84 1.69 -15.56
CA PHE A 183 -3.33 3.04 -15.28
C PHE A 183 -4.85 3.16 -15.35
N PRO A 184 -5.56 2.71 -16.42
CA PRO A 184 -7.02 2.70 -16.44
C PRO A 184 -7.63 1.84 -15.33
N MET A 185 -7.06 0.67 -15.05
CA MET A 185 -7.46 -0.17 -13.93
C MET A 185 -7.44 0.60 -12.62
N THR A 186 -6.35 1.30 -12.35
CA THR A 186 -6.19 2.06 -11.08
C THR A 186 -7.13 3.25 -11.00
N ALA A 187 -7.41 3.94 -12.12
CA ALA A 187 -8.40 5.01 -12.14
C ALA A 187 -9.79 4.51 -11.72
N ILE A 188 -10.20 3.32 -12.19
CA ILE A 188 -11.46 2.70 -11.78
C ILE A 188 -11.44 2.34 -10.28
N LEU A 189 -10.32 1.83 -9.77
CA LEU A 189 -10.16 1.52 -8.34
C LEU A 189 -10.23 2.77 -7.45
N VAL A 190 -9.76 3.93 -7.93
CA VAL A 190 -9.95 5.22 -7.24
C VAL A 190 -11.44 5.58 -7.12
N LEU A 191 -12.24 5.35 -8.17
CA LEU A 191 -13.69 5.55 -8.08
C LEU A 191 -14.36 4.56 -7.12
N SER A 192 -13.86 3.31 -7.05
CA SER A 192 -14.31 2.33 -6.06
C SER A 192 -13.98 2.79 -4.62
N ALA A 193 -12.84 3.46 -4.40
CA ALA A 193 -12.52 4.04 -3.09
C ALA A 193 -13.48 5.17 -2.68
N TRP A 194 -13.99 5.97 -3.64
CA TRP A 194 -15.06 6.93 -3.36
C TRP A 194 -16.36 6.23 -2.92
N ALA A 195 -16.76 5.16 -3.63
CA ALA A 195 -17.94 4.39 -3.27
C ALA A 195 -17.80 3.77 -1.86
N LEU A 196 -16.61 3.28 -1.51
CA LEU A 196 -16.24 2.80 -0.18
C LEU A 196 -16.37 3.92 0.87
N GLY A 197 -15.95 5.14 0.57
CA GLY A 197 -16.11 6.30 1.45
C GLY A 197 -17.58 6.59 1.79
N VAL A 198 -18.48 6.56 0.79
CA VAL A 198 -19.92 6.71 0.99
C VAL A 198 -20.49 5.58 1.84
N LEU A 199 -20.13 4.32 1.54
CA LEU A 199 -20.59 3.14 2.27
C LEU A 199 -20.15 3.16 3.74
N ASN A 200 -18.91 3.56 4.01
CA ASN A 200 -18.37 3.67 5.36
C ASN A 200 -19.07 4.77 6.16
N SER A 201 -19.39 5.91 5.55
CA SER A 201 -20.18 6.97 6.19
C SER A 201 -21.58 6.50 6.62
N HIS A 202 -22.16 5.55 5.89
CA HIS A 202 -23.43 4.91 6.21
C HIS A 202 -23.31 3.58 7.00
N ARG A 203 -22.11 3.27 7.54
CA ARG A 203 -21.83 2.07 8.33
C ARG A 203 -22.10 0.75 7.58
N LYS A 204 -22.03 0.74 6.25
CA LYS A 204 -22.18 -0.46 5.41
C LYS A 204 -20.84 -1.19 5.22
N PHE A 205 -20.15 -1.46 6.32
CA PHE A 205 -18.78 -1.97 6.35
C PHE A 205 -18.61 -3.30 5.61
N LEU A 206 -19.58 -4.24 5.71
CA LEU A 206 -19.46 -5.52 5.05
C LEU A 206 -19.20 -5.39 3.55
N LEU A 207 -20.01 -4.58 2.86
CA LEU A 207 -19.88 -4.37 1.41
C LEU A 207 -18.57 -3.65 1.07
N SER A 208 -18.13 -2.70 1.92
CA SER A 208 -16.88 -2.00 1.76
C SER A 208 -15.68 -2.94 1.76
N TYR A 209 -15.61 -3.87 2.70
CA TYR A 209 -14.47 -4.78 2.83
C TYR A 209 -14.56 -6.02 1.95
N PHE A 210 -15.77 -6.39 1.48
CA PHE A 210 -15.95 -7.49 0.52
C PHE A 210 -15.72 -7.08 -0.94
N ALA A 211 -15.89 -5.82 -1.30
CA ALA A 211 -15.73 -5.36 -2.67
C ALA A 211 -14.34 -5.67 -3.27
N PRO A 212 -13.20 -5.52 -2.55
CA PRO A 212 -11.89 -5.91 -3.07
C PRO A 212 -11.73 -7.40 -3.37
N VAL A 213 -12.58 -8.27 -2.78
CA VAL A 213 -12.60 -9.71 -3.12
C VAL A 213 -13.00 -9.90 -4.58
N ALA A 214 -13.96 -9.12 -5.08
CA ALA A 214 -14.40 -9.21 -6.49
C ALA A 214 -13.25 -8.91 -7.46
N TRP A 215 -12.39 -7.94 -7.17
CA TRP A 215 -11.20 -7.65 -7.97
C TRP A 215 -10.20 -8.81 -7.96
N ASN A 216 -9.89 -9.37 -6.78
CA ASN A 216 -8.98 -10.50 -6.66
C ASN A 216 -9.51 -11.76 -7.37
N VAL A 217 -10.83 -12.03 -7.26
CA VAL A 217 -11.47 -13.15 -7.97
C VAL A 217 -11.39 -12.97 -9.49
N ALA A 218 -11.63 -11.74 -9.99
CA ALA A 218 -11.50 -11.46 -11.41
C ALA A 218 -10.07 -11.69 -11.93
N LEU A 219 -9.04 -11.33 -11.15
CA LEU A 219 -7.65 -11.64 -11.48
C LEU A 219 -7.38 -13.14 -11.52
N LEU A 220 -7.88 -13.91 -10.54
CA LEU A 220 -7.74 -15.37 -10.53
C LEU A 220 -8.47 -16.03 -11.71
N VAL A 221 -9.66 -15.56 -12.03
CA VAL A 221 -10.41 -16.04 -13.21
C VAL A 221 -9.67 -15.71 -14.51
N ALA A 222 -9.16 -14.47 -14.63
CA ALA A 222 -8.38 -14.06 -15.81
C ALA A 222 -7.10 -14.90 -15.96
N LEU A 223 -6.44 -15.19 -14.85
CA LEU A 223 -5.24 -16.04 -14.83
C LEU A 223 -5.58 -17.48 -15.24
N GLY A 224 -6.66 -18.07 -14.73
CA GLY A 224 -7.12 -19.41 -15.10
C GLY A 224 -7.57 -19.52 -16.55
N VAL A 225 -8.36 -18.54 -17.02
CA VAL A 225 -8.82 -18.50 -18.43
C VAL A 225 -7.64 -18.24 -19.37
N GLY A 226 -6.75 -17.31 -19.02
CA GLY A 226 -5.55 -17.03 -19.81
C GLY A 226 -4.62 -18.25 -19.87
N ALA A 227 -4.44 -18.95 -18.76
CA ALA A 227 -3.65 -20.19 -18.73
C ALA A 227 -4.25 -21.24 -19.65
N TYR A 228 -5.56 -21.44 -19.63
CA TYR A 228 -6.25 -22.37 -20.53
C TYR A 228 -6.14 -21.99 -22.02
N LEU A 229 -6.08 -20.71 -22.34
CA LEU A 229 -6.02 -20.22 -23.72
C LEU A 229 -4.59 -20.20 -24.30
N TYR A 230 -3.57 -19.99 -23.47
CA TYR A 230 -2.21 -19.72 -23.94
C TYR A 230 -1.18 -20.79 -23.57
N LEU A 231 -1.50 -21.68 -22.61
CA LEU A 231 -0.61 -22.75 -22.16
C LEU A 231 -1.14 -24.12 -22.65
N ASP A 232 -0.24 -24.95 -23.15
CA ASP A 232 -0.60 -26.30 -23.61
C ASP A 232 -0.97 -27.22 -22.42
N ASP A 233 -0.27 -27.10 -21.29
CA ASP A 233 -0.60 -27.79 -20.03
C ASP A 233 -0.58 -26.84 -18.85
N PRO A 234 -1.71 -26.20 -18.52
CA PRO A 234 -1.80 -25.24 -17.42
C PRO A 234 -1.55 -25.81 -16.03
N LEU A 235 -1.70 -27.12 -15.84
CA LEU A 235 -1.55 -27.80 -14.56
C LEU A 235 -0.20 -28.49 -14.41
N GLY A 236 0.51 -28.77 -15.50
CA GLY A 236 1.80 -29.48 -15.52
C GLY A 236 3.02 -28.59 -15.72
N ILE A 237 2.92 -27.26 -15.50
CA ILE A 237 4.00 -26.30 -15.79
C ILE A 237 5.21 -26.42 -14.84
N ALA A 238 5.13 -27.25 -13.80
CA ALA A 238 6.23 -27.42 -12.86
C ALA A 238 7.36 -28.19 -13.53
N GLY A 239 8.47 -27.50 -13.79
CA GLY A 239 9.68 -28.09 -14.39
C GLY A 239 9.71 -28.10 -15.92
N ASP A 240 8.61 -27.75 -16.60
CA ASP A 240 8.60 -27.64 -18.06
C ASP A 240 8.96 -26.21 -18.51
N ALA A 241 9.68 -26.13 -19.63
CA ALA A 241 10.00 -24.85 -20.27
C ALA A 241 8.76 -24.27 -20.94
N VAL A 242 8.06 -23.37 -20.26
CA VAL A 242 6.90 -22.65 -20.81
C VAL A 242 7.40 -21.59 -21.79
N PRO A 243 6.84 -21.47 -23.00
CA PRO A 243 7.23 -20.46 -23.97
C PRO A 243 7.09 -19.04 -23.38
N PRO A 244 8.14 -18.18 -23.47
CA PRO A 244 8.07 -16.82 -22.95
C PRO A 244 6.92 -15.99 -23.51
N GLU A 245 6.56 -16.23 -24.77
CA GLU A 245 5.44 -15.54 -25.43
C GLU A 245 4.09 -15.88 -24.79
N ALA A 246 3.88 -17.13 -24.42
CA ALA A 246 2.67 -17.58 -23.72
C ALA A 246 2.55 -16.94 -22.33
N LEU A 247 3.66 -16.85 -21.59
CA LEU A 247 3.69 -16.17 -20.30
C LEU A 247 3.46 -14.65 -20.44
N ALA A 248 3.98 -14.01 -21.49
CA ALA A 248 3.72 -12.61 -21.77
C ALA A 248 2.22 -12.36 -22.07
N GLN A 249 1.60 -13.21 -22.90
CA GLN A 249 0.16 -13.14 -23.19
C GLN A 249 -0.68 -13.38 -21.93
N LEU A 250 -0.31 -14.34 -21.10
CA LEU A 250 -0.96 -14.61 -19.83
C LEU A 250 -0.88 -13.40 -18.89
N LEU A 251 0.27 -12.73 -18.83
CA LEU A 251 0.46 -11.52 -18.02
C LEU A 251 -0.42 -10.36 -18.52
N VAL A 252 -0.51 -10.17 -19.83
CA VAL A 252 -1.39 -9.16 -20.43
C VAL A 252 -2.86 -9.46 -20.11
N ALA A 253 -3.29 -10.74 -20.27
CA ALA A 253 -4.63 -11.18 -19.93
C ALA A 253 -4.96 -10.93 -18.45
N LEU A 254 -4.00 -11.11 -17.55
CA LEU A 254 -4.13 -10.82 -16.14
C LEU A 254 -4.44 -9.33 -15.88
N PHE A 255 -3.77 -8.40 -16.56
CA PHE A 255 -4.05 -6.96 -16.42
C PHE A 255 -5.37 -6.54 -17.08
N VAL A 256 -5.77 -7.14 -18.18
CA VAL A 256 -7.13 -6.99 -18.75
C VAL A 256 -8.18 -7.47 -17.74
N GLY A 257 -7.96 -8.63 -17.12
CA GLY A 257 -8.77 -9.13 -16.02
C GLY A 257 -8.80 -8.19 -14.82
N GLY A 258 -7.70 -7.50 -14.54
CA GLY A 258 -7.62 -6.47 -13.51
C GLY A 258 -8.52 -5.26 -13.78
N ILE A 259 -8.64 -4.82 -15.04
CA ILE A 259 -9.58 -3.77 -15.45
C ILE A 259 -11.03 -4.26 -15.23
N VAL A 260 -11.36 -5.46 -15.71
CA VAL A 260 -12.67 -6.07 -15.49
C VAL A 260 -12.97 -6.20 -14.00
N GLY A 261 -12.00 -6.64 -13.22
CA GLY A 261 -12.09 -6.73 -11.76
C GLY A 261 -12.36 -5.38 -11.08
N GLY A 262 -11.71 -4.32 -11.52
CA GLY A 262 -11.98 -2.95 -11.05
C GLY A 262 -13.41 -2.51 -11.34
N VAL A 263 -13.92 -2.78 -12.54
CA VAL A 263 -15.30 -2.52 -12.92
C VAL A 263 -16.27 -3.35 -12.06
N LEU A 264 -15.99 -4.63 -11.82
CA LEU A 264 -16.81 -5.50 -10.97
C LEU A 264 -16.79 -5.01 -9.50
N GLN A 265 -15.63 -4.62 -8.98
CA GLN A 265 -15.51 -4.08 -7.62
C GLN A 265 -16.38 -2.83 -7.45
N LEU A 266 -16.29 -1.87 -8.36
CA LEU A 266 -17.14 -0.67 -8.35
C LEU A 266 -18.61 -1.05 -8.58
N GLY A 267 -18.89 -1.96 -9.50
CA GLY A 267 -20.24 -2.45 -9.85
C GLY A 267 -20.98 -3.08 -8.67
N VAL A 268 -20.30 -3.84 -7.84
CA VAL A 268 -20.88 -4.42 -6.61
C VAL A 268 -21.24 -3.35 -5.57
N GLN A 269 -20.45 -2.27 -5.47
CA GLN A 269 -20.69 -1.17 -4.53
C GLN A 269 -21.80 -0.20 -5.02
N LEU A 270 -21.82 0.08 -6.33
CA LEU A 270 -22.60 1.15 -6.93
C LEU A 270 -24.12 1.05 -6.65
N PRO A 271 -24.81 -0.11 -6.72
CA PRO A 271 -26.24 -0.21 -6.44
C PRO A 271 -26.60 0.23 -5.01
N SER A 272 -25.73 -0.10 -4.04
CA SER A 272 -25.93 0.32 -2.65
C SER A 272 -25.68 1.80 -2.46
N VAL A 273 -24.63 2.35 -3.07
CA VAL A 273 -24.32 3.78 -3.05
C VAL A 273 -25.45 4.59 -3.67
N LEU A 274 -25.96 4.21 -4.84
CA LEU A 274 -27.04 4.93 -5.53
C LEU A 274 -28.36 4.91 -4.73
N ARG A 275 -28.63 3.86 -3.96
CA ARG A 275 -29.81 3.82 -3.06
C ARG A 275 -29.67 4.74 -1.85
N LEU A 276 -28.43 4.96 -1.38
CA LEU A 276 -28.14 5.88 -0.29
C LEU A 276 -28.18 7.34 -0.74
N LEU A 277 -27.73 7.62 -1.97
CA LEU A 277 -27.69 8.95 -2.57
C LEU A 277 -28.97 9.22 -3.37
N ARG A 278 -30.08 9.57 -2.69
CA ARG A 278 -31.43 9.75 -3.30
C ARG A 278 -31.46 10.73 -4.48
N VAL A 279 -30.62 11.76 -4.47
CA VAL A 279 -30.53 12.80 -5.52
C VAL A 279 -29.10 12.85 -6.05
N PHE A 280 -28.63 11.72 -6.58
CA PHE A 280 -27.28 11.60 -7.12
C PHE A 280 -27.17 12.30 -8.49
N ARG A 281 -26.28 13.29 -8.59
CA ARG A 281 -25.93 13.98 -9.84
C ARG A 281 -24.41 14.14 -9.90
N PRO A 282 -23.69 13.39 -10.75
CA PRO A 282 -22.27 13.62 -10.99
C PRO A 282 -22.06 15.06 -11.48
N SER A 283 -21.09 15.76 -10.92
CA SER A 283 -20.79 17.14 -11.26
C SER A 283 -19.31 17.43 -11.07
N VAL A 284 -18.75 18.33 -11.86
CA VAL A 284 -17.38 18.83 -11.70
C VAL A 284 -17.34 20.24 -11.08
N SER A 285 -18.47 20.68 -10.50
CA SER A 285 -18.62 22.04 -10.02
C SER A 285 -18.01 22.23 -8.63
N LEU A 286 -17.05 23.14 -8.52
CA LEU A 286 -16.49 23.61 -7.25
C LEU A 286 -17.43 24.51 -6.45
N LYS A 287 -18.62 24.86 -7.00
CA LYS A 287 -19.62 25.71 -6.34
C LYS A 287 -20.55 24.93 -5.42
N VAL A 288 -20.56 23.62 -5.50
CA VAL A 288 -21.36 22.75 -4.61
C VAL A 288 -20.90 22.94 -3.16
N PRO A 289 -21.85 23.07 -2.18
CA PRO A 289 -21.50 23.20 -0.77
C PRO A 289 -20.55 22.10 -0.31
N GLY A 290 -19.52 22.44 0.48
CA GLY A 290 -18.52 21.51 1.00
C GLY A 290 -17.37 21.17 0.04
N VAL A 291 -17.51 21.33 -1.29
CA VAL A 291 -16.46 20.91 -2.25
C VAL A 291 -15.18 21.72 -2.08
N ARG A 292 -15.25 23.03 -1.89
CA ARG A 292 -14.06 23.87 -1.65
C ARG A 292 -13.37 23.53 -0.33
N GLU A 293 -14.14 23.21 0.71
CA GLU A 293 -13.63 22.75 2.00
C GLU A 293 -12.92 21.39 1.81
N GLY A 294 -13.57 20.45 1.12
CA GLY A 294 -12.99 19.15 0.78
C GLY A 294 -11.68 19.25 0.00
N VAL A 295 -11.63 20.09 -1.05
CA VAL A 295 -10.40 20.31 -1.84
C VAL A 295 -9.29 20.93 -0.98
N ARG A 296 -9.61 21.90 -0.11
CA ARG A 296 -8.62 22.50 0.81
C ARG A 296 -8.07 21.47 1.81
N ALA A 297 -8.90 20.57 2.32
CA ALA A 297 -8.48 19.51 3.20
C ALA A 297 -7.67 18.43 2.44
N PHE A 298 -8.03 18.15 1.19
CA PHE A 298 -7.42 17.11 0.35
C PHE A 298 -5.97 17.43 -0.04
N VAL A 299 -5.67 18.66 -0.46
CA VAL A 299 -4.35 19.05 -0.99
C VAL A 299 -3.21 18.79 0.01
N PRO A 300 -3.28 19.23 1.29
CA PRO A 300 -2.22 18.95 2.27
C PRO A 300 -2.01 17.45 2.52
N VAL A 301 -3.10 16.66 2.55
CA VAL A 301 -3.04 15.21 2.73
C VAL A 301 -2.33 14.54 1.55
N VAL A 302 -2.65 14.95 0.31
CA VAL A 302 -1.98 14.46 -0.90
C VAL A 302 -0.49 14.78 -0.88
N LEU A 303 -0.10 16.02 -0.55
CA LEU A 303 1.30 16.43 -0.50
C LEU A 303 2.08 15.67 0.58
N GLY A 304 1.50 15.51 1.78
CA GLY A 304 2.12 14.74 2.85
C GLY A 304 2.32 13.27 2.52
N ARG A 305 1.31 12.64 1.92
CA ARG A 305 1.39 11.23 1.46
C ARG A 305 2.34 11.05 0.29
N GLY A 306 2.38 12.01 -0.65
CA GLY A 306 3.26 11.97 -1.81
C GLY A 306 4.73 11.88 -1.43
N ALA A 307 5.17 12.70 -0.47
CA ALA A 307 6.55 12.68 0.01
C ALA A 307 6.96 11.31 0.61
N TYR A 308 6.07 10.68 1.35
CA TYR A 308 6.31 9.33 1.90
C TYR A 308 6.38 8.26 0.81
N GLN A 309 5.50 8.34 -0.19
CA GLN A 309 5.46 7.36 -1.29
C GLN A 309 6.74 7.35 -2.12
N LEU A 310 7.37 8.52 -2.35
CA LEU A 310 8.61 8.61 -3.12
C LEU A 310 9.74 7.72 -2.56
N SER A 311 9.81 7.57 -1.24
CA SER A 311 10.79 6.66 -0.62
C SER A 311 10.59 5.19 -1.04
N GLY A 312 9.34 4.75 -1.17
CA GLY A 312 9.03 3.37 -1.60
C GLY A 312 9.36 3.07 -3.07
N TYR A 313 9.52 4.11 -3.91
CA TYR A 313 9.93 3.95 -5.31
C TYR A 313 11.44 3.85 -5.49
N LEU A 314 12.24 4.20 -4.48
CA LEU A 314 13.69 4.06 -4.52
C LEU A 314 14.11 2.58 -4.67
N ASP A 315 13.47 1.69 -3.92
CA ASP A 315 13.73 0.23 -4.03
C ASP A 315 13.37 -0.29 -5.43
N VAL A 316 12.27 0.21 -6.00
CA VAL A 316 11.84 -0.11 -7.37
C VAL A 316 12.88 0.35 -8.39
N PHE A 317 13.38 1.57 -8.25
CA PHE A 317 14.41 2.13 -9.11
C PHE A 317 15.74 1.35 -8.99
N LEU A 318 16.20 1.09 -7.77
CA LEU A 318 17.46 0.39 -7.52
C LEU A 318 17.39 -1.08 -7.98
N SER A 319 16.25 -1.74 -7.80
CA SER A 319 16.07 -3.12 -8.26
C SER A 319 16.18 -3.29 -9.78
N SER A 320 16.04 -2.20 -10.55
CA SER A 320 16.17 -2.24 -12.01
C SER A 320 17.57 -2.63 -12.50
N PHE A 321 18.59 -2.36 -11.69
CA PHE A 321 19.99 -2.65 -12.00
C PHE A 321 20.41 -4.06 -11.59
N LEU A 322 19.52 -4.82 -10.96
CA LEU A 322 19.75 -6.18 -10.49
C LEU A 322 19.26 -7.21 -11.53
N ALA A 323 19.63 -8.47 -11.29
CA ALA A 323 19.17 -9.59 -12.08
C ALA A 323 17.62 -9.68 -12.12
N ALA A 324 17.10 -10.38 -13.13
CA ALA A 324 15.66 -10.64 -13.23
C ALA A 324 15.14 -11.40 -12.01
N GLY A 325 13.97 -11.01 -11.50
CA GLY A 325 13.37 -11.56 -10.29
C GLY A 325 13.63 -10.73 -9.02
N ALA A 326 14.54 -9.75 -9.05
CA ALA A 326 14.89 -8.97 -7.86
C ALA A 326 13.69 -8.18 -7.30
N LEU A 327 12.93 -7.50 -8.14
CA LEU A 327 11.73 -6.75 -7.71
C LEU A 327 10.64 -7.68 -7.19
N ALA A 328 10.48 -8.85 -7.80
CA ALA A 328 9.52 -9.88 -7.36
C ALA A 328 9.92 -10.44 -5.99
N ALA A 329 11.19 -10.79 -5.79
CA ALA A 329 11.70 -11.30 -4.51
C ALA A 329 11.51 -10.27 -3.37
N LEU A 330 11.88 -9.00 -3.59
CA LEU A 330 11.65 -7.91 -2.65
C LEU A 330 10.16 -7.77 -2.30
N SER A 331 9.27 -7.80 -3.31
CA SER A 331 7.84 -7.63 -3.10
C SER A 331 7.21 -8.79 -2.33
N ASN A 332 7.60 -10.04 -2.63
CA ASN A 332 7.12 -11.23 -1.92
C ASN A 332 7.58 -11.23 -0.46
N ALA A 333 8.86 -10.96 -0.22
CA ALA A 333 9.41 -10.85 1.13
C ALA A 333 8.77 -9.69 1.92
N GLN A 334 8.56 -8.53 1.28
CA GLN A 334 7.92 -7.36 1.90
C GLN A 334 6.49 -7.67 2.35
N THR A 335 5.74 -8.47 1.60
CA THR A 335 4.38 -8.91 1.99
C THR A 335 4.40 -9.65 3.33
N LEU A 336 5.35 -10.57 3.53
CA LEU A 336 5.50 -11.31 4.79
C LEU A 336 6.06 -10.42 5.91
N TYR A 337 7.04 -9.57 5.60
CA TYR A 337 7.65 -8.64 6.55
C TYR A 337 6.64 -7.65 7.15
N LEU A 338 5.66 -7.19 6.37
CA LEU A 338 4.65 -6.24 6.84
C LEU A 338 3.60 -6.87 7.75
N LEU A 339 3.39 -8.19 7.74
CA LEU A 339 2.38 -8.84 8.58
C LEU A 339 2.60 -8.61 10.09
N PRO A 340 3.79 -8.88 10.68
CA PRO A 340 4.02 -8.63 12.10
C PRO A 340 3.95 -7.14 12.47
N ILE A 341 4.41 -6.25 11.58
CA ILE A 341 4.35 -4.80 11.80
C ILE A 341 2.89 -4.37 11.93
N SER A 342 2.03 -4.86 11.04
CA SER A 342 0.61 -4.54 11.07
C SER A 342 -0.09 -5.08 12.31
N LEU A 343 0.19 -6.36 12.66
CA LEU A 343 -0.48 -7.02 13.77
C LEU A 343 -0.07 -6.46 15.12
N PHE A 344 1.23 -6.22 15.32
CA PHE A 344 1.79 -5.86 16.62
C PHE A 344 2.17 -4.40 16.73
N GLY A 345 2.84 -3.86 15.69
CA GLY A 345 3.35 -2.49 15.72
C GLY A 345 2.27 -1.44 15.63
N MET A 346 1.38 -1.58 14.63
CA MET A 346 0.34 -0.57 14.40
C MET A 346 -0.75 -0.60 15.47
N SER A 347 -1.14 -1.79 15.95
CA SER A 347 -2.17 -1.91 16.98
C SER A 347 -1.75 -1.24 18.31
N VAL A 348 -0.49 -1.48 18.75
CA VAL A 348 0.04 -0.84 19.97
C VAL A 348 0.26 0.65 19.74
N ALA A 349 0.87 1.06 18.63
CA ALA A 349 1.15 2.46 18.34
C ALA A 349 -0.14 3.29 18.23
N ALA A 350 -1.19 2.76 17.59
CA ALA A 350 -2.48 3.45 17.43
C ALA A 350 -3.21 3.63 18.78
N SER A 351 -3.16 2.63 19.66
CA SER A 351 -3.77 2.72 21.00
C SER A 351 -3.04 3.66 21.94
N GLU A 352 -1.72 3.82 21.77
CA GLU A 352 -0.89 4.64 22.65
C GLU A 352 -0.89 6.13 22.30
N LEU A 353 -1.11 6.53 21.06
CA LEU A 353 -1.08 7.94 20.66
C LEU A 353 -2.08 8.81 21.45
N PRO A 354 -3.39 8.46 21.57
CA PRO A 354 -4.35 9.24 22.35
C PRO A 354 -3.96 9.31 23.85
N GLU A 355 -3.43 8.23 24.36
CA GLU A 355 -3.06 8.12 25.77
C GLU A 355 -1.80 8.93 26.11
N LEU A 356 -0.80 8.91 25.24
CA LEU A 356 0.41 9.74 25.36
C LEU A 356 0.06 11.23 25.25
N SER A 357 -0.88 11.59 24.37
CA SER A 357 -1.30 12.98 24.19
C SER A 357 -2.09 13.55 25.38
N ARG A 358 -2.60 12.70 26.27
CA ARG A 358 -3.31 13.11 27.51
C ARG A 358 -2.37 13.42 28.67
N ILE A 359 -1.11 12.95 28.62
CA ILE A 359 -0.14 13.16 29.68
C ILE A 359 0.37 14.60 29.60
N SER A 360 0.31 15.33 30.74
CA SER A 360 0.82 16.70 30.82
C SER A 360 2.32 16.76 30.49
N ARG A 361 2.76 17.82 29.83
CA ARG A 361 4.18 18.04 29.50
C ARG A 361 5.05 18.13 30.73
N ASP A 362 4.47 18.51 31.88
CA ASP A 362 5.18 18.58 33.16
C ASP A 362 5.42 17.21 33.79
N GLU A 363 4.72 16.17 33.32
CA GLU A 363 4.82 14.78 33.77
C GLU A 363 5.72 13.92 32.86
N LEU A 364 6.89 14.44 32.49
CA LEU A 364 7.79 13.77 31.56
C LEU A 364 8.22 12.36 32.02
N SER A 365 8.35 12.12 33.32
CA SER A 365 8.69 10.82 33.90
C SER A 365 7.60 9.77 33.58
N THR A 366 6.32 10.13 33.79
CA THR A 366 5.16 9.29 33.50
C THR A 366 5.07 8.99 32.00
N PHE A 367 5.30 10.01 31.16
CA PHE A 367 5.35 9.86 29.71
C PHE A 367 6.42 8.86 29.27
N LEU A 368 7.65 9.01 29.73
CA LEU A 368 8.77 8.13 29.40
C LEU A 368 8.55 6.70 29.91
N GLU A 369 8.00 6.53 31.11
CA GLU A 369 7.67 5.21 31.64
C GLU A 369 6.63 4.51 30.78
N ARG A 370 5.61 5.23 30.31
CA ARG A 370 4.60 4.69 29.40
C ARG A 370 5.19 4.29 28.05
N VAL A 371 5.98 5.16 27.42
CA VAL A 371 6.69 4.84 26.17
C VAL A 371 7.57 3.60 26.33
N ARG A 372 8.33 3.51 27.45
CA ARG A 372 9.18 2.35 27.74
C ARG A 372 8.36 1.06 27.89
N ARG A 373 7.21 1.11 28.58
CA ARG A 373 6.31 -0.04 28.74
C ARG A 373 5.77 -0.52 27.40
N SER A 374 5.26 0.38 26.58
CA SER A 374 4.70 0.08 25.25
C SER A 374 5.78 -0.43 24.30
N LEU A 375 7.00 0.13 24.36
CA LEU A 375 8.15 -0.40 23.63
C LEU A 375 8.49 -1.83 24.07
N GLY A 376 8.47 -2.11 25.35
CA GLY A 376 8.65 -3.46 25.89
C GLY A 376 7.61 -4.45 25.39
N GLN A 377 6.34 -4.05 25.30
CA GLN A 377 5.25 -4.87 24.76
C GLN A 377 5.46 -5.17 23.25
N ILE A 378 5.81 -4.16 22.46
CA ILE A 378 6.14 -4.33 21.04
C ILE A 378 7.30 -5.32 20.87
N LEU A 379 8.39 -5.12 21.58
CA LEU A 379 9.56 -5.98 21.49
C LEU A 379 9.26 -7.41 21.93
N TYR A 380 8.46 -7.60 22.98
CA TYR A 380 8.03 -8.92 23.44
C TYR A 380 7.28 -9.72 22.37
N LEU A 381 6.48 -9.06 21.54
CA LEU A 381 5.72 -9.69 20.45
C LEU A 381 6.56 -9.83 19.16
N VAL A 382 7.40 -8.85 18.87
CA VAL A 382 8.16 -8.80 17.59
C VAL A 382 9.42 -9.66 17.64
N VAL A 383 10.14 -9.71 18.77
CA VAL A 383 11.39 -10.51 18.86
C VAL A 383 11.18 -12.01 18.60
N PRO A 384 10.14 -12.66 19.16
CA PRO A 384 9.83 -14.05 18.77
C PRO A 384 9.56 -14.21 17.27
N THR A 385 8.93 -13.23 16.63
CA THR A 385 8.68 -13.25 15.19
C THR A 385 9.99 -13.11 14.40
N VAL A 386 10.92 -12.25 14.85
CA VAL A 386 12.27 -12.15 14.26
C VAL A 386 12.97 -13.50 14.30
N VAL A 387 12.99 -14.13 15.48
CA VAL A 387 13.58 -15.46 15.64
C VAL A 387 12.87 -16.49 14.75
N GLY A 388 11.55 -16.47 14.71
CA GLY A 388 10.73 -17.35 13.88
C GLY A 388 11.02 -17.20 12.38
N TYR A 389 11.12 -15.97 11.87
CA TYR A 389 11.44 -15.73 10.45
C TYR A 389 12.89 -16.10 10.12
N LEU A 390 13.85 -15.84 11.00
CA LEU A 390 15.24 -16.26 10.78
C LEU A 390 15.41 -17.79 10.82
N ALA A 391 14.71 -18.47 11.74
CA ALA A 391 14.83 -19.92 11.92
C ALA A 391 13.96 -20.73 10.92
N PHE A 392 12.76 -20.25 10.64
CA PHE A 392 11.74 -20.99 9.88
C PHE A 392 11.24 -20.23 8.64
N GLY A 393 11.79 -19.07 8.30
CA GLY A 393 11.34 -18.25 7.18
C GLY A 393 11.39 -19.00 5.85
N TYR A 394 12.37 -19.87 5.62
CA TYR A 394 12.40 -20.73 4.44
C TYR A 394 11.14 -21.62 4.35
N LEU A 395 10.72 -22.24 5.45
CA LEU A 395 9.52 -23.07 5.48
C LEU A 395 8.26 -22.21 5.27
N VAL A 396 8.23 -21.02 5.86
CA VAL A 396 7.09 -20.07 5.67
C VAL A 396 6.95 -19.68 4.20
N VAL A 397 8.04 -19.28 3.56
CA VAL A 397 8.06 -18.94 2.13
C VAL A 397 7.68 -20.15 1.29
N GLY A 398 8.25 -21.31 1.56
CA GLY A 398 7.99 -22.56 0.84
C GLY A 398 6.51 -22.97 0.92
N VAL A 399 5.91 -23.00 2.10
CA VAL A 399 4.49 -23.34 2.28
C VAL A 399 3.56 -22.38 1.55
N LEU A 400 3.91 -21.09 1.56
CA LEU A 400 3.05 -20.07 0.97
C LEU A 400 3.19 -19.95 -0.54
N TYR A 401 4.40 -20.04 -1.07
CA TYR A 401 4.67 -19.68 -2.47
C TYR A 401 5.22 -20.82 -3.31
N GLN A 402 5.96 -21.80 -2.75
CA GLN A 402 6.63 -22.83 -3.54
C GLN A 402 5.62 -23.75 -4.23
N THR A 403 5.39 -23.49 -5.52
CA THR A 403 4.46 -24.23 -6.39
C THR A 403 4.68 -23.86 -7.85
N GLY A 404 4.49 -24.79 -8.79
CA GLY A 404 4.66 -24.55 -10.23
C GLY A 404 6.05 -24.02 -10.57
N GLN A 405 6.10 -22.87 -11.25
CA GLN A 405 7.35 -22.19 -11.62
C GLN A 405 8.08 -21.55 -10.42
N PHE A 406 7.41 -21.38 -9.27
CA PHE A 406 8.09 -20.93 -8.05
C PHE A 406 8.82 -22.11 -7.42
N GLY A 407 10.07 -22.26 -7.75
CA GLY A 407 10.91 -23.40 -7.38
C GLY A 407 11.60 -23.27 -6.01
N VAL A 408 12.56 -24.18 -5.79
CA VAL A 408 13.37 -24.20 -4.56
C VAL A 408 14.31 -23.00 -4.50
N GLU A 409 14.92 -22.61 -5.62
CA GLU A 409 15.80 -21.43 -5.70
C GLU A 409 15.05 -20.13 -5.38
N ASP A 410 13.84 -19.96 -5.96
CA ASP A 410 12.95 -18.84 -5.67
C ASP A 410 12.64 -18.74 -4.17
N THR A 411 12.43 -19.90 -3.53
CA THR A 411 12.18 -19.99 -2.09
C THR A 411 13.39 -19.50 -1.30
N TRP A 412 14.61 -19.86 -1.69
CA TRP A 412 15.83 -19.39 -1.04
C TRP A 412 16.05 -17.88 -1.24
N VAL A 413 15.90 -17.36 -2.45
CA VAL A 413 16.06 -15.91 -2.71
C VAL A 413 15.06 -15.11 -1.87
N VAL A 414 13.77 -15.46 -1.90
CA VAL A 414 12.75 -14.76 -1.12
C VAL A 414 12.98 -14.90 0.38
N TYR A 415 13.45 -16.07 0.85
CA TYR A 415 13.81 -16.25 2.25
C TYR A 415 15.00 -15.38 2.67
N PHE A 416 16.07 -15.31 1.88
CA PHE A 416 17.22 -14.46 2.21
C PHE A 416 16.84 -12.98 2.25
N VAL A 417 15.99 -12.51 1.31
CA VAL A 417 15.44 -11.15 1.34
C VAL A 417 14.57 -10.93 2.58
N LEU A 418 13.71 -11.90 2.94
CA LEU A 418 12.92 -11.84 4.16
C LEU A 418 13.79 -11.80 5.41
N ALA A 419 14.84 -12.62 5.48
CA ALA A 419 15.80 -12.63 6.59
C ALA A 419 16.50 -11.27 6.72
N ALA A 420 16.91 -10.66 5.61
CA ALA A 420 17.51 -9.33 5.57
C ALA A 420 16.56 -8.27 6.14
N TYR A 421 15.32 -8.20 5.66
CA TYR A 421 14.29 -7.31 6.22
C TYR A 421 14.02 -7.58 7.71
N THR A 422 14.06 -8.85 8.12
CA THR A 422 13.73 -9.26 9.48
C THR A 422 14.74 -8.72 10.50
N LEU A 423 16.00 -8.48 10.12
CA LEU A 423 16.99 -7.84 11.01
C LEU A 423 16.56 -6.44 11.42
N GLY A 424 15.89 -5.70 10.52
CA GLY A 424 15.35 -4.37 10.79
C GLY A 424 13.96 -4.36 11.44
N LEU A 425 13.29 -5.52 11.58
CA LEU A 425 11.87 -5.60 11.96
C LEU A 425 11.58 -4.96 13.33
N ALA A 426 12.38 -5.28 14.32
CA ALA A 426 12.21 -4.74 15.68
C ALA A 426 12.41 -3.21 15.72
N ALA A 427 13.43 -2.71 15.03
CA ALA A 427 13.73 -1.28 14.96
C ALA A 427 12.65 -0.51 14.20
N THR A 428 12.18 -1.04 13.07
CA THR A 428 11.12 -0.43 12.26
C THR A 428 9.80 -0.37 13.03
N THR A 429 9.46 -1.44 13.76
CA THR A 429 8.22 -1.47 14.57
C THR A 429 8.31 -0.51 15.74
N ALA A 430 9.45 -0.46 16.44
CA ALA A 430 9.69 0.48 17.52
C ALA A 430 9.66 1.95 17.05
N SER A 431 10.18 2.23 15.86
CA SER A 431 10.21 3.57 15.28
C SER A 431 8.82 4.19 15.16
N ARG A 432 7.78 3.39 14.87
CA ARG A 432 6.39 3.88 14.77
C ARG A 432 5.86 4.40 16.09
N LEU A 433 6.10 3.66 17.19
CA LEU A 433 5.74 4.14 18.54
C LEU A 433 6.50 5.40 18.90
N LEU A 434 7.80 5.45 18.62
CA LEU A 434 8.63 6.63 18.91
C LEU A 434 8.18 7.85 18.09
N GLN A 435 7.79 7.69 16.82
CA GLN A 435 7.20 8.76 16.02
C GLN A 435 5.92 9.31 16.67
N ASN A 436 5.04 8.43 17.15
CA ASN A 436 3.83 8.84 17.84
C ASN A 436 4.13 9.55 19.17
N ALA A 437 5.18 9.14 19.88
CA ALA A 437 5.63 9.84 21.09
C ALA A 437 6.10 11.28 20.79
N PHE A 438 6.84 11.50 19.69
CA PHE A 438 7.20 12.84 19.23
C PHE A 438 5.96 13.66 18.83
N TYR A 439 5.00 13.06 18.13
CA TYR A 439 3.76 13.74 17.74
C TYR A 439 2.92 14.14 18.96
N ALA A 440 2.87 13.30 20.00
CA ALA A 440 2.21 13.63 21.27
C ALA A 440 2.85 14.82 21.99
N LEU A 441 4.13 15.10 21.71
CA LEU A 441 4.85 16.27 22.20
C LEU A 441 4.80 17.48 21.23
N ASP A 442 3.98 17.42 20.17
CA ASP A 442 3.88 18.40 19.08
C ASP A 442 5.18 18.60 18.28
N ASP A 443 6.13 17.67 18.38
CA ASP A 443 7.36 17.70 17.58
C ASP A 443 7.22 16.84 16.32
N THR A 444 6.81 17.49 15.24
CA THR A 444 6.74 16.85 13.91
C THR A 444 8.05 16.97 13.12
N LYS A 445 8.97 17.85 13.54
CA LYS A 445 10.21 18.15 12.82
C LYS A 445 11.28 17.08 13.04
N THR A 446 11.41 16.59 14.26
CA THR A 446 12.42 15.57 14.61
C THR A 446 12.16 14.25 13.86
N PRO A 447 10.96 13.66 13.87
CA PRO A 447 10.67 12.47 13.07
C PRO A 447 10.90 12.68 11.56
N ALA A 448 10.52 13.86 11.03
CA ALA A 448 10.73 14.15 9.60
C ALA A 448 12.23 14.20 9.23
N ARG A 449 13.09 14.83 10.07
CA ARG A 449 14.54 14.83 9.87
C ARG A 449 15.14 13.42 9.92
N ILE A 450 14.74 12.63 10.93
CA ILE A 450 15.18 11.24 11.07
C ILE A 450 14.78 10.43 9.85
N ALA A 451 13.55 10.60 9.34
CA ALA A 451 13.07 9.91 8.14
C ALA A 451 13.93 10.25 6.91
N ILE A 452 14.31 11.52 6.71
CA ILE A 452 15.17 11.93 5.57
C ILE A 452 16.55 11.27 5.69
N TRP A 453 17.18 11.32 6.86
CA TRP A 453 18.47 10.68 7.08
C TRP A 453 18.41 9.17 6.91
N ARG A 454 17.35 8.53 7.41
CA ARG A 454 17.12 7.10 7.22
C ARG A 454 17.08 6.75 5.74
N VAL A 455 16.29 7.46 4.94
CA VAL A 455 16.17 7.21 3.50
C VAL A 455 17.51 7.40 2.79
N ALA A 456 18.27 8.46 3.13
CA ALA A 456 19.57 8.72 2.53
C ALA A 456 20.60 7.62 2.87
N ILE A 457 20.66 7.21 4.14
CA ILE A 457 21.57 6.14 4.59
C ILE A 457 21.16 4.81 3.98
N SER A 458 19.87 4.48 4.00
CA SER A 458 19.31 3.25 3.40
C SER A 458 19.63 3.19 1.90
N ALA A 459 19.45 4.28 1.17
CA ALA A 459 19.82 4.36 -0.25
C ALA A 459 21.30 4.11 -0.48
N ALA A 460 22.19 4.74 0.31
CA ALA A 460 23.63 4.61 0.14
C ALA A 460 24.10 3.18 0.51
N VAL A 461 23.69 2.67 1.67
CA VAL A 461 24.06 1.32 2.15
C VAL A 461 23.46 0.24 1.26
N GLY A 462 22.15 0.35 0.93
CA GLY A 462 21.46 -0.59 0.04
C GLY A 462 22.10 -0.64 -1.34
N SER A 463 22.44 0.52 -1.94
CA SER A 463 23.14 0.57 -3.23
C SER A 463 24.52 -0.06 -3.19
N ALA A 464 25.27 0.14 -2.11
CA ALA A 464 26.57 -0.50 -1.94
C ALA A 464 26.47 -2.01 -1.77
N LEU A 465 25.56 -2.47 -0.88
CA LEU A 465 25.38 -3.87 -0.59
C LEU A 465 24.78 -4.65 -1.77
N MET A 466 23.82 -4.05 -2.52
CA MET A 466 23.26 -4.73 -3.68
C MET A 466 24.33 -5.10 -4.71
N LEU A 467 25.32 -4.22 -4.97
CA LEU A 467 26.41 -4.48 -5.92
C LEU A 467 27.36 -5.58 -5.43
N VAL A 468 27.52 -5.74 -4.12
CA VAL A 468 28.33 -6.81 -3.54
C VAL A 468 27.59 -8.14 -3.62
N PHE A 469 26.33 -8.16 -3.22
CA PHE A 469 25.50 -9.36 -3.19
C PHE A 469 25.03 -9.81 -4.57
N ASP A 470 24.98 -8.92 -5.55
CA ASP A 470 24.65 -9.28 -6.95
C ASP A 470 25.74 -10.16 -7.63
N ARG A 471 26.92 -10.27 -7.00
CA ARG A 471 27.98 -11.18 -7.41
C ARG A 471 27.84 -12.60 -6.84
N LEU A 472 26.91 -12.80 -5.91
CA LEU A 472 26.64 -14.07 -5.26
C LEU A 472 25.34 -14.65 -5.80
N SER A 473 25.31 -15.94 -6.04
CA SER A 473 24.12 -16.69 -6.43
C SER A 473 23.61 -17.57 -5.29
N VAL A 474 22.39 -18.08 -5.44
CA VAL A 474 21.85 -19.10 -4.51
C VAL A 474 22.75 -20.34 -4.50
N PHE A 475 23.27 -20.73 -5.67
CA PHE A 475 24.18 -21.87 -5.79
C PHE A 475 25.46 -21.66 -4.95
N ASP A 476 26.06 -20.47 -4.98
CA ASP A 476 27.27 -20.14 -4.22
C ASP A 476 27.08 -20.28 -2.71
N VAL A 477 25.88 -20.00 -2.20
CA VAL A 477 25.61 -19.95 -0.75
C VAL A 477 25.05 -21.26 -0.23
N VAL A 478 24.18 -21.94 -0.99
CA VAL A 478 23.39 -23.09 -0.52
C VAL A 478 23.72 -24.36 -1.31
N GLY A 479 24.31 -24.23 -2.50
CA GLY A 479 24.62 -25.38 -3.37
C GLY A 479 23.38 -26.00 -4.01
N VAL A 480 22.32 -25.21 -4.22
CA VAL A 480 21.04 -25.63 -4.82
C VAL A 480 20.88 -24.97 -6.18
N GLY A 481 20.40 -25.73 -7.18
CA GLY A 481 20.24 -25.30 -8.55
C GLY A 481 21.46 -25.62 -9.42
N GLU A 482 21.50 -25.02 -10.61
CA GLU A 482 22.61 -25.10 -11.55
C GLU A 482 23.40 -23.78 -11.52
N GLU A 483 24.72 -23.86 -11.43
CA GLU A 483 25.62 -22.69 -11.34
C GLU A 483 25.36 -21.66 -12.46
N ALA A 484 25.11 -22.13 -13.68
CA ALA A 484 24.94 -21.29 -14.87
C ALA A 484 23.60 -20.51 -14.91
N SER A 485 22.56 -20.99 -14.21
CA SER A 485 21.20 -20.44 -14.21
C SER A 485 20.74 -19.92 -12.85
N SER A 486 21.62 -19.98 -11.82
CA SER A 486 21.25 -19.65 -10.45
C SER A 486 20.91 -18.19 -10.24
N LEU A 487 19.86 -17.96 -9.41
CA LEU A 487 19.36 -16.62 -9.11
C LEU A 487 20.35 -15.81 -8.26
N GLN A 488 20.52 -14.54 -8.61
CA GLN A 488 21.45 -13.63 -7.92
C GLN A 488 20.85 -13.07 -6.62
N LEU A 489 21.70 -12.78 -5.65
CA LEU A 489 21.33 -12.29 -4.33
C LEU A 489 21.37 -10.75 -4.16
N GLY A 490 21.47 -9.98 -5.25
CA GLY A 490 21.50 -8.51 -5.21
C GLY A 490 20.31 -7.90 -4.44
N ALA A 491 19.13 -8.50 -4.56
CA ALA A 491 17.93 -8.10 -3.79
C ALA A 491 18.12 -8.24 -2.27
N VAL A 492 18.94 -9.17 -1.78
CA VAL A 492 19.26 -9.31 -0.34
C VAL A 492 20.08 -8.12 0.14
N GLY A 493 21.08 -7.71 -0.66
CA GLY A 493 21.88 -6.52 -0.37
C GLY A 493 21.03 -5.25 -0.28
N LEU A 494 20.08 -5.10 -1.21
CA LEU A 494 19.14 -3.96 -1.19
C LEU A 494 18.21 -4.00 0.05
N ALA A 495 17.77 -5.18 0.46
CA ALA A 495 16.91 -5.36 1.64
C ALA A 495 17.63 -5.13 2.98
N LEU A 496 18.97 -5.28 3.01
CA LEU A 496 19.80 -5.01 4.19
C LEU A 496 20.03 -3.50 4.41
N GLY A 497 20.03 -2.68 3.37
CA GLY A 497 20.18 -1.23 3.44
C GLY A 497 18.92 -0.51 3.86
#